data_db2b7df571b61a20c62c5d67a71ab0b8
#
_entry.id   db2b7df571b61a20c62c5d67a71ab0b8
#
_cell.length_a   1.000
_cell.length_b   1.000
_cell.length_c   1.000
_cell.angle_alpha   90.00
_cell.angle_beta   90.00
_cell.angle_gamma   90.00
#
_symmetry.space_group_name_H-M   'P 1'
#
loop_
_entity.id
_entity.type
_entity.pdbx_description
1 polymer ?
#
loop_
_entity_poly.entity_id
_entity_poly.type
_entity_poly.pdbx_seq_one_letter_code
_entity_poly.pdbx_strand_id
1 'polypeptide(L)'
;YGPVVQLGWHAVSSAINAQGQVEMTCVGTGMGYDPAFYYYRPVNVYAAHGYGPVIWAGAEMLNLLKHQHPRMNDSAVHFYPTEQQTKEPIFFYSEPGNPREFVAGVSRINEKSPVAFLIGDSTVKCGAGNGEDNKWGWGSYLQNYFDTTRISIENCALGGRSSRTYFTEGLWNRVLPAIKPGDYVLIDFGHNDGGPMNTGRARASLPGTGDDSKKVVMEKDGSTEEVYSFGHYIRMYIRQAKVKGAKVIVMSHTPGNRWT
;
A
#
# COMPACT_ATOMS: atom_id res chain seq x y z
N TYR A 1 2.49 -10.54 -2.45
CA TYR A 1 1.73 -11.14 -1.34
C TYR A 1 1.38 -12.63 -1.57
N GLY A 2 1.21 -13.08 -2.83
CA GLY A 2 0.78 -14.45 -3.16
C GLY A 2 1.56 -15.58 -2.46
N PRO A 3 2.91 -15.62 -2.54
CA PRO A 3 3.70 -16.64 -1.87
C PRO A 3 3.51 -16.65 -0.35
N VAL A 4 3.41 -15.46 0.27
CA VAL A 4 3.20 -15.33 1.72
C VAL A 4 1.82 -15.88 2.12
N VAL A 5 0.79 -15.61 1.31
CA VAL A 5 -0.57 -16.12 1.54
C VAL A 5 -0.59 -17.65 1.44
N GLN A 6 0.07 -18.23 0.44
CA GLN A 6 0.14 -19.68 0.30
C GLN A 6 0.94 -20.35 1.41
N LEU A 7 2.10 -19.80 1.77
CA LEU A 7 2.89 -20.34 2.89
C LEU A 7 2.14 -20.22 4.21
N GLY A 8 1.48 -19.09 4.44
CA GLY A 8 0.63 -18.89 5.61
C GLY A 8 -0.52 -19.87 5.67
N TRP A 9 -1.21 -20.09 4.54
CA TRP A 9 -2.29 -21.05 4.45
C TRP A 9 -1.78 -22.49 4.65
N HIS A 10 -0.64 -22.84 4.08
CA HIS A 10 -0.02 -24.15 4.29
C HIS A 10 0.28 -24.39 5.77
N ALA A 11 0.87 -23.42 6.46
CA ALA A 11 1.13 -23.51 7.89
C ALA A 11 -0.17 -23.67 8.72
N VAL A 12 -1.20 -22.88 8.41
CA VAL A 12 -2.50 -22.95 9.09
C VAL A 12 -3.20 -24.28 8.81
N SER A 13 -3.25 -24.71 7.55
CA SER A 13 -3.93 -25.96 7.17
C SER A 13 -3.25 -27.20 7.73
N SER A 14 -1.91 -27.16 7.90
CA SER A 14 -1.17 -28.27 8.54
C SER A 14 -1.45 -28.39 10.05
N ALA A 15 -2.00 -27.33 10.66
CA ALA A 15 -2.45 -27.36 12.06
C ALA A 15 -3.91 -27.81 12.22
N ILE A 16 -4.57 -28.28 11.16
CA ILE A 16 -5.91 -28.88 11.24
C ILE A 16 -5.77 -30.40 11.23
N ASN A 17 -6.20 -31.04 12.31
CA ASN A 17 -6.12 -32.50 12.42
C ASN A 17 -7.22 -33.21 11.61
N ALA A 18 -7.15 -34.55 11.58
CA ALA A 18 -8.08 -35.38 10.83
C ALA A 18 -9.55 -35.27 11.30
N GLN A 19 -9.78 -34.79 12.52
CA GLN A 19 -11.10 -34.53 13.09
C GLN A 19 -11.60 -33.11 12.79
N GLY A 20 -10.83 -32.31 12.02
CA GLY A 20 -11.16 -30.93 11.70
C GLY A 20 -10.92 -29.94 12.85
N GLN A 21 -10.18 -30.35 13.87
CA GLN A 21 -9.85 -29.48 15.00
C GLN A 21 -8.60 -28.65 14.71
N VAL A 22 -8.61 -27.40 15.15
CA VAL A 22 -7.47 -26.50 15.02
C VAL A 22 -6.51 -26.71 16.18
N GLU A 23 -5.36 -27.27 15.88
CA GLU A 23 -4.29 -27.50 16.85
C GLU A 23 -3.46 -26.22 17.07
N MET A 24 -2.59 -26.24 18.07
CA MET A 24 -1.65 -25.16 18.41
C MET A 24 -2.29 -23.80 18.73
N THR A 25 -3.59 -23.77 18.97
CA THR A 25 -4.25 -22.56 19.43
C THR A 25 -3.90 -22.26 20.88
N CYS A 26 -3.26 -21.13 21.15
CA CYS A 26 -2.88 -20.71 22.49
C CYS A 26 -4.12 -20.44 23.35
N VAL A 27 -4.14 -20.99 24.56
CA VAL A 27 -5.25 -20.81 25.51
C VAL A 27 -5.07 -19.52 26.31
N GLY A 28 -5.81 -18.51 25.93
CA GLY A 28 -5.84 -17.22 26.62
C GLY A 28 -4.52 -16.44 26.53
N THR A 29 -4.58 -15.14 26.68
CA THR A 29 -3.42 -14.26 26.55
C THR A 29 -3.31 -13.37 27.79
N GLY A 30 -2.31 -13.63 28.65
CA GLY A 30 -1.78 -12.65 29.58
C GLY A 30 -0.60 -11.91 28.94
N MET A 31 -0.14 -10.85 29.56
CA MET A 31 1.12 -10.19 29.19
C MET A 31 2.26 -10.77 30.02
N GLY A 32 3.34 -11.16 29.36
CA GLY A 32 4.60 -11.56 30.00
C GLY A 32 5.75 -10.68 29.49
N TYR A 33 6.73 -10.44 30.34
CA TYR A 33 7.91 -9.64 30.00
C TYR A 33 9.05 -10.48 29.40
N ASP A 34 8.93 -11.81 29.44
CA ASP A 34 9.92 -12.72 28.91
C ASP A 34 9.38 -13.43 27.66
N PRO A 35 10.12 -13.47 26.53
CA PRO A 35 9.75 -14.23 25.35
C PRO A 35 9.43 -15.70 25.63
N ALA A 36 10.09 -16.33 26.60
CA ALA A 36 9.81 -17.69 27.04
C ALA A 36 8.37 -17.88 27.54
N PHE A 37 7.77 -16.85 28.13
CA PHE A 37 6.36 -16.86 28.53
C PHE A 37 5.43 -17.16 27.35
N TYR A 38 5.70 -16.58 26.18
CA TYR A 38 4.88 -16.78 24.99
C TYR A 38 5.17 -18.13 24.32
N TYR A 39 6.42 -18.59 24.34
CA TYR A 39 6.83 -19.86 23.77
C TYR A 39 6.19 -21.06 24.49
N TYR A 40 6.08 -21.01 25.81
CA TYR A 40 5.54 -22.10 26.63
C TYR A 40 4.05 -21.94 26.94
N ARG A 41 3.33 -21.11 26.22
CA ARG A 41 1.87 -20.98 26.42
C ARG A 41 1.17 -22.31 26.13
N PRO A 42 0.24 -22.75 27.00
CA PRO A 42 -0.54 -23.95 26.73
C PRO A 42 -1.41 -23.74 25.48
N VAL A 43 -1.50 -24.78 24.69
CA VAL A 43 -2.35 -24.86 23.48
C VAL A 43 -3.45 -25.88 23.69
N ASN A 44 -4.61 -25.66 23.07
CA ASN A 44 -5.74 -26.54 23.20
C ASN A 44 -6.62 -26.49 21.95
N VAL A 45 -7.04 -27.67 21.47
CA VAL A 45 -7.95 -27.83 20.34
C VAL A 45 -9.36 -27.26 20.60
N TYR A 46 -9.73 -27.09 21.85
CA TYR A 46 -11.02 -26.49 22.24
C TYR A 46 -10.95 -24.94 22.42
N ALA A 47 -9.83 -24.33 22.11
CA ALA A 47 -9.70 -22.88 22.15
C ALA A 47 -10.48 -22.25 20.98
N ALA A 48 -11.72 -21.85 21.25
CA ALA A 48 -12.70 -21.44 20.24
C ALA A 48 -12.23 -20.26 19.35
N HIS A 49 -11.39 -19.38 19.88
CA HIS A 49 -10.89 -18.21 19.14
C HIS A 49 -9.93 -18.56 17.98
N GLY A 50 -9.40 -19.80 17.94
CA GLY A 50 -8.59 -20.29 16.81
C GLY A 50 -9.43 -20.62 15.58
N TYR A 51 -10.69 -21.01 15.74
CA TYR A 51 -11.52 -21.49 14.64
C TYR A 51 -11.99 -20.37 13.70
N GLY A 52 -12.42 -19.25 14.24
CA GLY A 52 -12.91 -18.12 13.44
C GLY A 52 -11.90 -17.66 12.37
N PRO A 53 -10.67 -17.29 12.75
CA PRO A 53 -9.62 -16.90 11.80
C PRO A 53 -9.29 -17.98 10.78
N VAL A 54 -9.24 -19.26 11.18
CA VAL A 54 -8.93 -20.38 10.28
C VAL A 54 -10.05 -20.59 9.26
N ILE A 55 -11.32 -20.56 9.67
CA ILE A 55 -12.47 -20.67 8.77
C ILE A 55 -12.48 -19.51 7.78
N TRP A 56 -12.23 -18.29 8.25
CA TRP A 56 -12.18 -17.13 7.39
C TRP A 56 -11.03 -17.23 6.38
N ALA A 57 -9.82 -17.55 6.84
CA ALA A 57 -8.68 -17.76 5.94
C ALA A 57 -8.96 -18.85 4.89
N GLY A 58 -9.62 -19.94 5.26
CA GLY A 58 -10.04 -20.97 4.33
C GLY A 58 -11.06 -20.50 3.30
N ALA A 59 -12.03 -19.69 3.71
CA ALA A 59 -13.01 -19.10 2.82
C ALA A 59 -12.35 -18.15 1.79
N GLU A 60 -11.40 -17.31 2.24
CA GLU A 60 -10.64 -16.42 1.36
C GLU A 60 -9.71 -17.20 0.40
N MET A 61 -9.10 -18.28 0.86
CA MET A 61 -8.32 -19.16 -0.03
C MET A 61 -9.20 -19.84 -1.08
N LEU A 62 -10.40 -20.31 -0.73
CA LEU A 62 -11.35 -20.84 -1.71
C LEU A 62 -11.79 -19.77 -2.71
N ASN A 63 -12.01 -18.55 -2.26
CA ASN A 63 -12.35 -17.42 -3.11
C ASN A 63 -11.18 -17.09 -4.05
N LEU A 64 -9.96 -17.03 -3.54
CA LEU A 64 -8.75 -16.83 -4.34
C LEU A 64 -8.61 -17.89 -5.44
N LEU A 65 -8.78 -19.17 -5.09
CA LEU A 65 -8.64 -20.28 -6.03
C LEU A 65 -9.76 -20.35 -7.08
N LYS A 66 -10.93 -19.80 -6.81
CA LYS A 66 -12.01 -19.67 -7.81
C LYS A 66 -11.70 -18.65 -8.89
N HIS A 67 -10.99 -17.60 -8.54
CA HIS A 67 -10.73 -16.44 -9.41
C HIS A 67 -9.30 -16.39 -9.95
N GLN A 68 -8.39 -17.14 -9.33
CA GLN A 68 -6.98 -17.17 -9.71
C GLN A 68 -6.43 -18.58 -9.59
N HIS A 69 -5.61 -18.98 -10.56
CA HIS A 69 -4.86 -20.24 -10.53
C HIS A 69 -3.36 -19.94 -10.35
N PRO A 70 -2.93 -19.58 -9.13
CA PRO A 70 -1.56 -19.18 -8.89
C PRO A 70 -0.60 -20.36 -9.04
N ARG A 71 0.50 -20.18 -9.75
CA ARG A 71 1.63 -21.12 -9.77
C ARG A 71 2.79 -20.53 -9.02
N MET A 72 3.43 -21.32 -8.19
CA MET A 72 4.75 -21.00 -7.65
C MET A 72 5.83 -21.43 -8.63
N ASN A 73 6.78 -20.56 -8.88
CA ASN A 73 7.95 -20.84 -9.66
C ASN A 73 9.10 -21.28 -8.71
N ASP A 74 9.77 -22.37 -9.04
CA ASP A 74 10.87 -22.96 -8.24
C ASP A 74 12.11 -22.07 -8.12
N SER A 75 12.23 -21.07 -8.98
CA SER A 75 13.42 -20.21 -9.05
C SER A 75 13.36 -18.98 -8.16
N ALA A 76 12.79 -19.07 -6.97
CA ALA A 76 12.65 -18.02 -6.00
C ALA A 76 11.42 -17.12 -6.16
N VAL A 77 10.39 -17.43 -5.40
CA VAL A 77 9.43 -16.47 -4.86
C VAL A 77 8.68 -15.61 -5.89
N HIS A 78 8.46 -16.11 -7.10
CA HIS A 78 7.59 -15.45 -8.06
C HIS A 78 6.26 -16.17 -8.17
N PHE A 79 5.21 -15.45 -7.84
CA PHE A 79 3.86 -15.92 -7.88
C PHE A 79 3.16 -15.35 -9.13
N TYR A 80 2.68 -16.22 -10.01
CA TYR A 80 1.96 -15.80 -11.20
C TYR A 80 0.51 -16.23 -11.15
N PRO A 81 -0.44 -15.35 -11.42
CA PRO A 81 -1.77 -15.77 -11.85
C PRO A 81 -1.62 -16.50 -13.20
N THR A 82 -2.12 -17.71 -13.31
CA THR A 82 -1.98 -18.52 -14.54
C THR A 82 -2.64 -17.91 -15.77
N GLU A 83 -3.54 -16.97 -15.59
CA GLU A 83 -4.25 -16.26 -16.65
C GLU A 83 -3.43 -15.11 -17.26
N GLN A 84 -2.37 -14.68 -16.60
CA GLN A 84 -1.43 -13.69 -17.10
C GLN A 84 -0.07 -14.32 -17.44
N GLN A 85 -0.06 -15.25 -18.38
CA GLN A 85 1.20 -15.67 -18.99
C GLN A 85 1.68 -14.54 -19.90
N THR A 86 2.48 -13.64 -19.36
CA THR A 86 3.24 -12.73 -20.20
C THR A 86 4.33 -13.54 -20.89
N LYS A 87 4.38 -13.47 -22.22
CA LYS A 87 5.43 -14.08 -23.05
C LYS A 87 6.78 -13.37 -22.88
N GLU A 88 6.87 -12.39 -22.01
CA GLU A 88 8.04 -11.55 -21.83
C GLU A 88 8.80 -11.89 -20.53
N PRO A 89 10.13 -11.76 -20.51
CA PRO A 89 10.96 -12.07 -19.35
C PRO A 89 10.57 -11.17 -18.16
N ILE A 90 10.59 -11.76 -16.96
CA ILE A 90 10.11 -11.20 -15.70
C ILE A 90 10.95 -10.03 -15.17
N PHE A 91 12.06 -9.74 -15.80
CA PHE A 91 12.99 -8.70 -15.39
C PHE A 91 13.13 -7.64 -16.48
N PHE A 92 12.24 -6.67 -16.47
CA PHE A 92 12.52 -5.40 -17.11
C PHE A 92 12.81 -4.35 -16.04
N TYR A 93 14.02 -3.83 -16.06
CA TYR A 93 14.29 -2.53 -15.47
C TYR A 93 13.68 -1.51 -16.41
N SER A 94 12.52 -0.96 -16.06
CA SER A 94 12.11 0.29 -16.70
C SER A 94 13.14 1.35 -16.31
N GLU A 95 13.83 1.89 -17.30
CA GLU A 95 14.69 3.06 -17.14
C GLU A 95 13.94 4.12 -16.30
N PRO A 96 14.59 4.73 -15.29
CA PRO A 96 13.98 5.81 -14.53
C PRO A 96 14.01 7.08 -15.40
N GLY A 97 13.09 7.21 -16.32
CA GLY A 97 13.15 8.31 -17.23
C GLY A 97 11.98 8.37 -18.18
N ASN A 98 10.85 8.55 -17.69
CA ASN A 98 9.79 9.39 -18.25
C ASN A 98 8.66 9.42 -17.23
N PRO A 99 8.40 10.53 -16.55
CA PRO A 99 7.16 10.64 -15.83
C PRO A 99 6.06 10.53 -16.88
N ARG A 100 5.47 9.35 -17.02
CA ARG A 100 4.25 9.20 -17.82
C ARG A 100 3.30 10.28 -17.32
N GLU A 101 2.87 11.11 -18.21
CA GLU A 101 2.07 12.28 -17.87
C GLU A 101 0.91 11.85 -16.98
N PHE A 102 0.89 12.41 -15.79
CA PHE A 102 -0.23 12.30 -14.90
C PHE A 102 -1.39 13.10 -15.53
N VAL A 103 -2.24 12.40 -16.25
CA VAL A 103 -3.47 12.98 -16.75
C VAL A 103 -4.54 12.77 -15.71
N ALA A 104 -4.87 13.81 -14.97
CA ALA A 104 -6.01 13.81 -14.07
C ALA A 104 -7.31 13.93 -14.87
N GLY A 105 -7.64 12.89 -15.59
CA GLY A 105 -8.97 12.71 -16.14
C GLY A 105 -9.87 12.10 -15.09
N VAL A 106 -10.51 12.92 -14.24
CA VAL A 106 -11.43 12.41 -13.23
C VAL A 106 -12.71 11.94 -13.89
N SER A 107 -12.87 10.62 -13.98
CA SER A 107 -14.10 10.01 -14.46
C SER A 107 -15.10 9.86 -13.31
N ARG A 108 -16.03 10.80 -13.17
CA ARG A 108 -17.17 10.65 -12.25
C ARG A 108 -18.28 9.88 -12.95
N ILE A 109 -18.93 8.97 -12.22
CA ILE A 109 -20.14 8.26 -12.70
C ILE A 109 -21.24 9.28 -13.06
N ASN A 110 -21.44 10.25 -12.19
CA ASN A 110 -22.29 11.42 -12.38
C ASN A 110 -21.84 12.54 -11.42
N GLU A 111 -22.40 13.73 -11.55
CA GLU A 111 -21.98 14.89 -10.75
C GLU A 111 -22.13 14.73 -9.24
N LYS A 112 -23.06 13.88 -8.80
CA LYS A 112 -23.38 13.65 -7.38
C LYS A 112 -22.62 12.45 -6.79
N SER A 113 -22.07 11.58 -7.63
CA SER A 113 -21.33 10.41 -7.18
C SER A 113 -19.98 10.82 -6.59
N PRO A 114 -19.62 10.30 -5.42
CA PRO A 114 -18.33 10.59 -4.82
C PRO A 114 -17.19 9.94 -5.62
N VAL A 115 -16.01 10.53 -5.49
CA VAL A 115 -14.75 9.99 -5.99
C VAL A 115 -13.83 9.73 -4.81
N ALA A 116 -13.14 8.60 -4.81
CA ALA A 116 -12.04 8.32 -3.91
C ALA A 116 -10.72 8.57 -4.66
N PHE A 117 -10.05 9.66 -4.32
CA PHE A 117 -8.73 10.00 -4.83
C PHE A 117 -7.66 9.32 -3.98
N LEU A 118 -6.79 8.57 -4.61
CA LEU A 118 -5.64 7.94 -3.97
C LEU A 118 -4.40 8.75 -4.32
N ILE A 119 -3.71 9.27 -3.32
CA ILE A 119 -2.40 9.90 -3.49
C ILE A 119 -1.35 9.13 -2.70
N GLY A 120 -0.17 8.99 -3.28
CA GLY A 120 0.87 8.16 -2.68
C GLY A 120 2.02 7.89 -3.65
N ASP A 121 2.82 6.91 -3.29
CA ASP A 121 4.00 6.49 -4.03
C ASP A 121 3.78 5.17 -4.82
N SER A 122 4.86 4.41 -5.08
CA SER A 122 4.80 3.14 -5.79
C SER A 122 4.07 2.02 -5.04
N THR A 123 3.88 2.16 -3.73
CA THR A 123 3.08 1.20 -2.95
C THR A 123 1.60 1.28 -3.31
N VAL A 124 1.14 2.47 -3.70
CA VAL A 124 -0.23 2.73 -4.16
C VAL A 124 -0.37 2.49 -5.67
N LYS A 125 0.59 2.99 -6.47
CA LYS A 125 0.62 2.82 -7.93
C LYS A 125 2.04 2.67 -8.44
N CYS A 126 2.39 1.48 -8.88
CA CYS A 126 3.68 1.23 -9.51
C CYS A 126 3.58 1.37 -11.03
N GLY A 127 4.48 2.13 -11.63
CA GLY A 127 4.49 2.38 -13.07
C GLY A 127 3.15 2.94 -13.57
N ALA A 128 2.62 2.38 -14.62
CA ALA A 128 1.31 2.74 -15.16
C ALA A 128 0.12 2.19 -14.34
N GLY A 129 0.38 1.36 -13.32
CA GLY A 129 -0.66 0.72 -12.51
C GLY A 129 -1.36 -0.45 -13.21
N ASN A 130 -0.77 -1.00 -14.24
CA ASN A 130 -1.28 -2.09 -15.07
C ASN A 130 -0.49 -3.40 -14.94
N GLY A 131 0.37 -3.53 -13.92
CA GLY A 131 1.21 -4.71 -13.69
C GLY A 131 2.49 -4.75 -14.51
N GLU A 132 2.89 -3.65 -15.11
CA GLU A 132 4.16 -3.50 -15.79
C GLU A 132 5.32 -3.93 -14.87
N ASP A 133 6.26 -4.70 -15.39
CA ASP A 133 7.36 -5.33 -14.62
C ASP A 133 6.90 -6.22 -13.46
N ASN A 134 5.71 -6.79 -13.53
CA ASN A 134 5.08 -7.54 -12.44
C ASN A 134 4.98 -6.76 -11.12
N LYS A 135 4.98 -5.43 -11.19
CA LYS A 135 4.87 -4.54 -10.05
C LYS A 135 3.51 -3.88 -10.02
N TRP A 136 2.84 -4.03 -8.90
CA TRP A 136 1.52 -3.47 -8.65
C TRP A 136 1.57 -2.61 -7.39
N GLY A 137 0.83 -1.51 -7.41
CA GLY A 137 0.46 -0.83 -6.19
C GLY A 137 -0.93 -1.30 -5.73
N TRP A 138 -1.20 -1.31 -4.42
CA TRP A 138 -2.49 -1.76 -3.88
C TRP A 138 -3.68 -0.94 -4.43
N GLY A 139 -3.46 0.33 -4.73
CA GLY A 139 -4.48 1.22 -5.28
C GLY A 139 -4.98 0.81 -6.66
N SER A 140 -4.22 0.00 -7.41
CA SER A 140 -4.65 -0.51 -8.72
C SER A 140 -5.78 -1.55 -8.61
N TYR A 141 -5.92 -2.15 -7.43
CA TYR A 141 -6.95 -3.17 -7.17
C TYR A 141 -8.14 -2.65 -6.38
N LEU A 142 -8.04 -1.44 -5.81
CA LEU A 142 -9.04 -0.95 -4.87
C LEU A 142 -10.46 -0.91 -5.46
N GLN A 143 -10.58 -0.57 -6.74
CA GLN A 143 -11.87 -0.53 -7.44
C GLN A 143 -12.63 -1.87 -7.39
N ASN A 144 -11.92 -3.00 -7.29
CA ASN A 144 -12.53 -4.34 -7.27
C ASN A 144 -13.29 -4.62 -5.97
N TYR A 145 -13.09 -3.80 -4.95
CA TYR A 145 -13.72 -3.92 -3.63
C TYR A 145 -14.83 -2.92 -3.39
N PHE A 146 -15.15 -2.11 -4.40
CA PHE A 146 -16.21 -1.11 -4.33
C PHE A 146 -17.26 -1.32 -5.41
N ASP A 147 -18.48 -0.90 -5.11
CA ASP A 147 -19.53 -0.79 -6.13
C ASP A 147 -19.24 0.40 -7.04
N THR A 148 -18.66 0.11 -8.20
CA THR A 148 -18.24 1.11 -9.19
C THR A 148 -19.43 1.83 -9.84
N THR A 149 -20.67 1.43 -9.56
CA THR A 149 -21.88 2.19 -9.96
C THR A 149 -22.21 3.32 -8.99
N ARG A 150 -21.58 3.34 -7.80
CA ARG A 150 -21.85 4.29 -6.73
C ARG A 150 -20.66 5.21 -6.40
N ILE A 151 -19.44 4.77 -6.63
CA ILE A 151 -18.22 5.52 -6.34
C ILE A 151 -17.17 5.27 -7.43
N SER A 152 -16.49 6.32 -7.87
CA SER A 152 -15.33 6.21 -8.75
C SER A 152 -14.05 6.13 -7.92
N ILE A 153 -13.06 5.37 -8.36
CA ILE A 153 -11.72 5.29 -7.75
C ILE A 153 -10.73 5.91 -8.71
N GLU A 154 -10.10 7.02 -8.29
CA GLU A 154 -9.09 7.73 -9.06
C GLU A 154 -7.71 7.55 -8.42
N ASN A 155 -6.90 6.67 -9.00
CA ASN A 155 -5.55 6.42 -8.51
C ASN A 155 -4.57 7.47 -9.04
N CYS A 156 -4.42 8.55 -8.30
CA CYS A 156 -3.54 9.68 -8.57
C CYS A 156 -2.12 9.51 -8.02
N ALA A 157 -1.79 8.36 -7.45
CA ALA A 157 -0.46 8.09 -6.94
C ALA A 157 0.57 7.99 -8.07
N LEU A 158 1.82 8.30 -7.76
CA LEU A 158 2.93 8.20 -8.70
C LEU A 158 4.17 7.61 -8.03
N GLY A 159 4.68 6.53 -8.61
CA GLY A 159 5.85 5.83 -8.09
C GLY A 159 7.07 6.74 -7.94
N GLY A 160 7.86 6.49 -6.88
CA GLY A 160 9.08 7.23 -6.59
C GLY A 160 8.89 8.57 -5.89
N ARG A 161 7.65 9.01 -5.66
CA ARG A 161 7.37 10.29 -4.97
C ARG A 161 7.29 10.08 -3.48
N SER A 162 7.79 11.07 -2.74
CA SER A 162 7.58 11.24 -1.31
C SER A 162 6.40 12.18 -1.05
N SER A 163 6.00 12.32 0.21
CA SER A 163 5.03 13.35 0.60
C SER A 163 5.46 14.74 0.16
N ARG A 164 6.77 15.04 0.23
CA ARG A 164 7.37 16.31 -0.25
C ARG A 164 7.31 16.44 -1.77
N THR A 165 7.88 15.47 -2.51
CA THR A 165 8.04 15.63 -3.97
C THR A 165 6.71 15.55 -4.71
N TYR A 166 5.72 14.86 -4.18
CA TYR A 166 4.36 14.91 -4.72
C TYR A 166 3.76 16.31 -4.68
N PHE A 167 4.14 17.12 -3.68
CA PHE A 167 3.75 18.53 -3.59
C PHE A 167 4.63 19.42 -4.48
N THR A 168 5.96 19.32 -4.34
CA THR A 168 6.90 20.25 -5.02
C THR A 168 6.94 20.08 -6.53
N GLU A 169 6.62 18.90 -7.05
CA GLU A 169 6.43 18.63 -8.49
C GLU A 169 5.05 19.05 -9.01
N GLY A 170 4.19 19.62 -8.16
CA GLY A 170 2.89 20.13 -8.54
C GLY A 170 1.81 19.06 -8.79
N LEU A 171 2.07 17.80 -8.44
CA LEU A 171 1.11 16.72 -8.64
C LEU A 171 -0.16 16.92 -7.81
N TRP A 172 0.00 17.35 -6.55
CA TRP A 172 -1.14 17.70 -5.71
C TRP A 172 -1.98 18.84 -6.29
N ASN A 173 -1.34 19.84 -6.89
CA ASN A 173 -2.02 20.97 -7.51
C ASN A 173 -2.89 20.55 -8.71
N ARG A 174 -2.65 19.38 -9.29
CA ARG A 174 -3.50 18.79 -10.35
C ARG A 174 -4.70 18.03 -9.79
N VAL A 175 -4.55 17.43 -8.60
CA VAL A 175 -5.61 16.66 -7.93
C VAL A 175 -6.59 17.56 -7.20
N LEU A 176 -6.07 18.53 -6.44
CA LEU A 176 -6.84 19.38 -5.54
C LEU A 176 -8.03 20.11 -6.22
N PRO A 177 -7.92 20.65 -7.43
CA PRO A 177 -9.05 21.30 -8.11
C PRO A 177 -10.21 20.35 -8.44
N ALA A 178 -9.93 19.06 -8.65
CA ALA A 178 -10.91 18.05 -9.02
C ALA A 178 -11.75 17.55 -7.83
N ILE A 179 -11.29 17.81 -6.62
CA ILE A 179 -11.97 17.39 -5.39
C ILE A 179 -13.21 18.25 -5.16
N LYS A 180 -14.33 17.58 -4.87
CA LYS A 180 -15.63 18.19 -4.55
C LYS A 180 -16.11 17.75 -3.15
N PRO A 181 -17.04 18.49 -2.55
CA PRO A 181 -17.66 18.07 -1.29
C PRO A 181 -18.27 16.66 -1.38
N GLY A 182 -17.99 15.83 -0.37
CA GLY A 182 -18.44 14.44 -0.32
C GLY A 182 -17.43 13.41 -0.91
N ASP A 183 -16.38 13.86 -1.58
CA ASP A 183 -15.31 12.99 -2.04
C ASP A 183 -14.45 12.44 -0.89
N TYR A 184 -13.59 11.50 -1.23
CA TYR A 184 -12.62 10.91 -0.31
C TYR A 184 -11.20 11.16 -0.84
N VAL A 185 -10.24 11.37 0.07
CA VAL A 185 -8.82 11.41 -0.25
C VAL A 185 -8.11 10.39 0.64
N LEU A 186 -7.51 9.39 0.03
CA LEU A 186 -6.69 8.38 0.69
C LEU A 186 -5.22 8.74 0.47
N ILE A 187 -4.46 8.83 1.57
CA ILE A 187 -3.07 9.30 1.57
C ILE A 187 -2.17 8.17 2.07
N ASP A 188 -1.23 7.71 1.23
CA ASP A 188 -0.23 6.70 1.60
C ASP A 188 1.14 7.07 1.04
N PHE A 189 1.96 7.73 1.88
CA PHE A 189 3.35 8.06 1.63
C PHE A 189 4.25 7.50 2.73
N GLY A 190 5.55 7.46 2.48
CA GLY A 190 6.55 7.11 3.48
C GLY A 190 7.77 6.38 2.93
N HIS A 191 7.61 5.50 1.95
CA HIS A 191 8.73 4.71 1.39
C HIS A 191 9.86 5.56 0.80
N ASN A 192 9.54 6.75 0.33
CA ASN A 192 10.48 7.66 -0.31
C ASN A 192 10.81 8.89 0.53
N ASP A 193 10.25 8.99 1.71
CA ASP A 193 10.43 10.13 2.62
C ASP A 193 11.73 10.04 3.43
N GLY A 194 12.34 8.88 3.50
CA GLY A 194 13.67 8.68 4.10
C GLY A 194 14.81 8.87 3.10
N GLY A 195 16.02 9.16 3.65
CA GLY A 195 17.26 9.28 2.88
C GLY A 195 17.69 10.72 2.62
N PRO A 196 18.46 10.99 1.55
CA PRO A 196 18.97 12.33 1.25
C PRO A 196 17.87 13.30 0.82
N MET A 197 17.95 14.52 1.33
CA MET A 197 17.02 15.61 0.98
C MET A 197 17.47 16.43 -0.22
N ASN A 198 18.78 16.45 -0.54
CA ASN A 198 19.39 17.35 -1.52
C ASN A 198 20.32 16.67 -2.52
N THR A 199 20.62 15.38 -2.34
CA THR A 199 21.50 14.61 -3.23
C THR A 199 20.79 13.45 -3.90
N GLY A 200 21.33 12.95 -5.00
CA GLY A 200 20.76 11.84 -5.75
C GLY A 200 19.33 12.14 -6.20
N ARG A 201 18.34 11.34 -5.78
CA ARG A 201 16.92 11.61 -6.08
C ARG A 201 16.34 12.77 -5.27
N ALA A 202 17.03 13.22 -4.22
CA ALA A 202 16.70 14.41 -3.41
C ALA A 202 15.22 14.50 -3.01
N ARG A 203 14.63 13.40 -2.54
CA ARG A 203 13.19 13.29 -2.33
C ARG A 203 12.75 13.19 -0.87
N ALA A 204 13.70 13.01 0.06
CA ALA A 204 13.35 12.86 1.46
C ALA A 204 12.72 14.12 2.06
N SER A 205 11.79 13.94 2.98
CA SER A 205 11.31 14.94 3.91
C SER A 205 12.14 14.92 5.21
N LEU A 206 11.99 15.91 6.07
CA LEU A 206 12.51 15.79 7.44
C LEU A 206 11.73 14.73 8.21
N PRO A 207 12.40 13.91 9.04
CA PRO A 207 11.71 13.01 9.95
C PRO A 207 10.85 13.79 10.95
N GLY A 208 9.76 13.17 11.38
CA GLY A 208 8.93 13.69 12.46
C GLY A 208 7.53 14.11 12.03
N THR A 209 6.73 14.38 13.06
CA THR A 209 5.31 14.75 12.91
C THR A 209 5.05 16.22 13.18
N GLY A 210 6.07 17.01 13.51
CA GLY A 210 5.99 18.44 13.76
C GLY A 210 5.87 19.29 12.50
N ASP A 211 6.10 20.59 12.63
CA ASP A 211 6.16 21.56 11.52
C ASP A 211 7.60 22.06 11.28
N ASP A 212 8.58 21.28 11.72
CA ASP A 212 9.99 21.62 11.56
C ASP A 212 10.35 21.73 10.08
N SER A 213 11.24 22.65 9.76
CA SER A 213 11.79 22.85 8.42
C SER A 213 13.29 23.01 8.43
N LYS A 214 13.92 22.78 7.30
CA LYS A 214 15.35 22.99 7.06
C LYS A 214 15.57 23.49 5.64
N LYS A 215 16.31 24.57 5.49
CA LYS A 215 16.81 25.01 4.18
C LYS A 215 17.94 24.10 3.73
N VAL A 216 17.85 23.56 2.54
CA VAL A 216 18.86 22.71 1.92
C VAL A 216 19.22 23.27 0.54
N VAL A 217 20.50 23.16 0.19
CA VAL A 217 20.97 23.50 -1.14
C VAL A 217 20.99 22.24 -1.98
N MET A 218 20.29 22.27 -3.11
CA MET A 218 20.16 21.13 -4.01
C MET A 218 21.46 20.95 -4.80
N GLU A 219 22.06 19.77 -4.76
CA GLU A 219 23.29 19.50 -5.49
C GLU A 219 23.14 19.58 -7.02
N LYS A 220 21.94 19.28 -7.50
CA LYS A 220 21.66 19.23 -8.93
C LYS A 220 21.82 20.59 -9.64
N ASP A 221 21.43 21.66 -8.97
CA ASP A 221 21.31 22.98 -9.62
C ASP A 221 21.66 24.15 -8.69
N GLY A 222 22.09 23.87 -7.46
CA GLY A 222 22.44 24.90 -6.48
C GLY A 222 21.24 25.68 -5.93
N SER A 223 20.01 25.34 -6.30
CA SER A 223 18.81 26.00 -5.76
C SER A 223 18.65 25.72 -4.28
N THR A 224 18.00 26.63 -3.56
CA THR A 224 17.68 26.44 -2.14
C THR A 224 16.21 26.09 -2.00
N GLU A 225 15.95 24.99 -1.33
CA GLU A 225 14.59 24.53 -0.99
C GLU A 225 14.41 24.47 0.52
N GLU A 226 13.25 24.89 1.01
CA GLU A 226 12.85 24.68 2.40
C GLU A 226 12.10 23.35 2.51
N VAL A 227 12.75 22.39 3.13
CA VAL A 227 12.21 21.03 3.32
C VAL A 227 11.56 20.94 4.69
N TYR A 228 10.30 20.58 4.71
CA TYR A 228 9.52 20.39 5.93
C TYR A 228 9.51 18.93 6.39
N SER A 229 8.99 18.71 7.59
CA SER A 229 8.79 17.37 8.14
C SER A 229 7.73 16.59 7.35
N PHE A 230 7.80 15.26 7.42
CA PHE A 230 6.77 14.36 6.88
C PHE A 230 5.37 14.75 7.38
N GLY A 231 5.24 14.98 8.71
CA GLY A 231 3.96 15.37 9.30
C GLY A 231 3.41 16.69 8.79
N HIS A 232 4.27 17.65 8.45
CA HIS A 232 3.86 18.92 7.84
C HIS A 232 3.16 18.68 6.49
N TYR A 233 3.79 17.91 5.58
CA TYR A 233 3.20 17.62 4.26
C TYR A 233 1.88 16.86 4.40
N ILE A 234 1.81 15.85 5.26
CA ILE A 234 0.57 15.09 5.48
C ILE A 234 -0.53 16.01 6.01
N ARG A 235 -0.26 16.86 6.99
CA ARG A 235 -1.25 17.83 7.50
C ARG A 235 -1.69 18.83 6.44
N MET A 236 -0.79 19.26 5.58
CA MET A 236 -1.11 20.17 4.47
C MET A 236 -2.14 19.51 3.55
N TYR A 237 -1.92 18.27 3.10
CA TYR A 237 -2.86 17.52 2.28
C TYR A 237 -4.22 17.39 2.96
N ILE A 238 -4.22 17.00 4.25
CA ILE A 238 -5.45 16.86 5.04
C ILE A 238 -6.23 18.17 5.09
N ARG A 239 -5.56 19.28 5.41
CA ARG A 239 -6.21 20.60 5.53
C ARG A 239 -6.81 21.04 4.20
N GLN A 240 -6.05 20.95 3.12
CA GLN A 240 -6.49 21.40 1.80
C GLN A 240 -7.64 20.54 1.26
N ALA A 241 -7.58 19.21 1.42
CA ALA A 241 -8.67 18.32 1.03
C ALA A 241 -9.95 18.58 1.86
N LYS A 242 -9.81 18.81 3.17
CA LYS A 242 -10.97 19.15 4.04
C LYS A 242 -11.60 20.49 3.66
N VAL A 243 -10.82 21.50 3.28
CA VAL A 243 -11.35 22.78 2.77
C VAL A 243 -12.20 22.58 1.51
N LYS A 244 -11.88 21.56 0.69
CA LYS A 244 -12.70 21.16 -0.46
C LYS A 244 -13.94 20.34 -0.07
N GLY A 245 -14.13 20.03 1.21
CA GLY A 245 -15.25 19.23 1.71
C GLY A 245 -15.06 17.73 1.58
N ALA A 246 -13.84 17.27 1.34
CA ALA A 246 -13.53 15.85 1.27
C ALA A 246 -13.37 15.20 2.64
N LYS A 247 -13.65 13.91 2.72
CA LYS A 247 -13.29 13.04 3.83
C LYS A 247 -11.89 12.50 3.59
N VAL A 248 -11.00 12.62 4.58
CA VAL A 248 -9.58 12.25 4.43
C VAL A 248 -9.29 11.01 5.27
N ILE A 249 -8.61 10.06 4.65
CA ILE A 249 -8.13 8.83 5.28
C ILE A 249 -6.61 8.79 5.07
N VAL A 250 -5.86 8.77 6.18
CA VAL A 250 -4.42 8.56 6.15
C VAL A 250 -4.16 7.09 6.41
N MET A 251 -3.49 6.46 5.46
CA MET A 251 -3.15 5.03 5.55
C MET A 251 -1.91 4.85 6.42
N SER A 252 -1.80 3.68 7.05
CA SER A 252 -0.56 3.28 7.68
C SER A 252 0.51 3.02 6.61
N HIS A 253 1.74 3.37 6.93
CA HIS A 253 2.87 3.11 6.05
C HIS A 253 3.00 1.62 5.72
N THR A 254 3.11 1.30 4.43
CA THR A 254 3.36 -0.07 3.98
C THR A 254 4.73 -0.52 4.48
N PRO A 255 4.84 -1.64 5.22
CA PRO A 255 6.13 -2.11 5.72
C PRO A 255 7.13 -2.38 4.58
N GLY A 256 8.36 -1.91 4.75
CA GLY A 256 9.46 -2.26 3.85
C GLY A 256 9.86 -3.73 4.05
N ASN A 257 10.23 -4.42 2.97
CA ASN A 257 10.78 -5.77 3.04
C ASN A 257 12.26 -5.73 3.48
N ARG A 258 12.50 -5.24 4.70
CA ARG A 258 13.82 -5.20 5.32
C ARG A 258 13.73 -5.95 6.65
N TRP A 259 14.36 -7.11 6.67
CA TRP A 259 14.50 -7.91 7.88
C TRP A 259 15.88 -7.61 8.45
N THR A 260 15.94 -7.05 9.64
CA THR A 260 17.17 -6.83 10.42
C THR A 260 17.34 -7.96 11.41
#